data_8de39eef7ebd62c7cc1e8213958066fa
#
_entry.id   8de39eef7ebd62c7cc1e8213958066fa
#
_cell.length_a   1.000
_cell.length_b   1.000
_cell.length_c   1.000
_cell.angle_alpha   90.00
_cell.angle_beta   90.00
_cell.angle_gamma   90.00
#
_symmetry.space_group_name_H-M   'P 1'
#
loop_
_entity.id
_entity.type
_entity.pdbx_description
1 polymer ?
#
loop_
_entity_poly.entity_id
_entity_poly.type
_entity_poly.pdbx_seq_one_letter_code
_entity_poly.pdbx_strand_id
1 'polypeptide(L)'
;VGVYSALTLKEAGYEVIALGHRKSDNGFFAEHGIRYYSVDVKNRKSFDVITERIDTVVHFAGAMPARMKCYNPYEYTDSIITGTLNVLEFMRERHCNKIVFSQSIADILYKFGSTTPIDDDVERRFPLDTDHSIYSISKNAAVNMIEHYHAKYGIQRFILRLPTIYVYQPNPFYYVDGEKRWMGYRYIIDQACKGNTLQIYGDPKSKKEMVYVKDFAQLVKCSVDSKLEGGIYNVGCGHPISIEDQIRDIAEIFAREKKSEIVYAPKMPSSPQFVLNIEKARKELGYEPKFSFHEMMLDFKHDMDTEPFAKLWGTKEDFVGHNER
;
A
#
# COMPACT_ATOMS: atom_id res chain seq x y z
N VAL A 1 -2.18 5.34 0.63
CA VAL A 1 -3.33 4.52 0.22
C VAL A 1 -4.64 5.03 0.81
N GLY A 2 -4.77 5.20 2.13
CA GLY A 2 -6.03 5.60 2.78
C GLY A 2 -6.67 6.86 2.21
N VAL A 3 -5.88 7.89 1.89
CA VAL A 3 -6.41 9.14 1.30
C VAL A 3 -7.05 8.89 -0.05
N TYR A 4 -6.36 8.20 -0.97
CA TYR A 4 -6.93 7.86 -2.28
C TYR A 4 -8.21 7.03 -2.16
N SER A 5 -8.21 6.03 -1.26
CA SER A 5 -9.42 5.21 -1.01
C SER A 5 -10.58 6.07 -0.48
N ALA A 6 -10.31 7.00 0.45
CA ALA A 6 -11.32 7.90 1.00
C ALA A 6 -11.91 8.82 -0.09
N LEU A 7 -11.07 9.40 -0.93
CA LEU A 7 -11.52 10.26 -2.04
C LEU A 7 -12.31 9.47 -3.08
N THR A 8 -11.82 8.30 -3.50
CA THR A 8 -12.52 7.43 -4.46
C THR A 8 -13.89 7.00 -3.95
N LEU A 9 -14.01 6.64 -2.68
CA LEU A 9 -15.31 6.31 -2.09
C LEU A 9 -16.22 7.53 -2.01
N LYS A 10 -15.70 8.70 -1.67
CA LYS A 10 -16.47 9.95 -1.64
C LYS A 10 -17.00 10.32 -3.03
N GLU A 11 -16.14 10.25 -4.05
CA GLU A 11 -16.52 10.48 -5.45
C GLU A 11 -17.57 9.47 -5.94
N ALA A 12 -17.54 8.24 -5.42
CA ALA A 12 -18.55 7.22 -5.70
C ALA A 12 -19.88 7.43 -4.94
N GLY A 13 -20.01 8.52 -4.17
CA GLY A 13 -21.26 8.90 -3.49
C GLY A 13 -21.41 8.31 -2.08
N TYR A 14 -20.36 7.68 -1.51
CA TYR A 14 -20.41 7.20 -0.13
C TYR A 14 -20.28 8.35 0.88
N GLU A 15 -20.94 8.18 2.03
CA GLU A 15 -20.61 8.95 3.23
C GLU A 15 -19.33 8.40 3.84
N VAL A 16 -18.25 9.18 3.82
CA VAL A 16 -16.92 8.76 4.25
C VAL A 16 -16.52 9.50 5.50
N ILE A 17 -16.00 8.74 6.47
CA ILE A 17 -15.33 9.28 7.67
C ILE A 17 -13.87 8.82 7.61
N ALA A 18 -12.95 9.76 7.61
CA ALA A 18 -11.52 9.49 7.64
C ALA A 18 -11.02 9.44 9.10
N LEU A 19 -10.24 8.40 9.42
CA LEU A 19 -9.62 8.25 10.72
C LEU A 19 -8.10 8.27 10.59
N GLY A 20 -7.43 8.91 11.52
CA GLY A 20 -5.97 8.88 11.60
C GLY A 20 -5.48 9.25 13.00
N HIS A 21 -4.24 8.85 13.32
CA HIS A 21 -3.63 9.15 14.62
C HIS A 21 -3.15 10.60 14.76
N ARG A 22 -3.13 11.38 13.67
CA ARG A 22 -2.75 12.81 13.71
C ARG A 22 -3.85 13.60 14.39
N LYS A 23 -3.46 14.60 15.19
CA LYS A 23 -4.42 15.49 15.86
C LYS A 23 -5.23 16.32 14.87
N SER A 24 -4.67 16.63 13.71
CA SER A 24 -5.30 17.42 12.64
C SER A 24 -4.90 16.86 11.27
N ASP A 25 -5.84 16.93 10.33
CA ASP A 25 -5.63 16.73 8.90
C ASP A 25 -5.37 18.05 8.15
N ASN A 26 -5.15 19.13 8.88
CA ASN A 26 -4.98 20.49 8.33
C ASN A 26 -6.14 20.95 7.43
N GLY A 27 -7.35 20.44 7.69
CA GLY A 27 -8.55 20.78 6.94
C GLY A 27 -8.68 20.06 5.59
N PHE A 28 -7.73 19.20 5.24
CA PHE A 28 -7.73 18.53 3.93
C PHE A 28 -9.03 17.75 3.68
N PHE A 29 -9.45 16.90 4.60
CA PHE A 29 -10.65 16.08 4.39
C PHE A 29 -11.93 16.91 4.38
N ALA A 30 -11.98 18.00 5.17
CA ALA A 30 -13.12 18.90 5.17
C ALA A 30 -13.32 19.60 3.81
N GLU A 31 -12.25 19.98 3.11
CA GLU A 31 -12.30 20.54 1.75
C GLU A 31 -12.90 19.56 0.72
N HIS A 32 -12.82 18.25 1.00
CA HIS A 32 -13.40 17.20 0.17
C HIS A 32 -14.76 16.70 0.69
N GLY A 33 -15.37 17.40 1.64
CA GLY A 33 -16.63 16.99 2.25
C GLY A 33 -16.57 15.66 3.00
N ILE A 34 -15.39 15.34 3.57
CA ILE A 34 -15.12 14.15 4.36
C ILE A 34 -14.87 14.58 5.80
N ARG A 35 -15.55 13.95 6.76
CA ARG A 35 -15.29 14.20 8.19
C ARG A 35 -14.03 13.47 8.63
N TYR A 36 -13.21 14.13 9.43
CA TYR A 36 -11.99 13.55 10.00
C TYR A 36 -12.09 13.45 11.53
N TYR A 37 -11.68 12.31 12.07
CA TYR A 37 -11.48 12.14 13.52
C TYR A 37 -10.06 11.67 13.82
N SER A 38 -9.46 12.25 14.86
CA SER A 38 -8.20 11.76 15.42
C SER A 38 -8.48 10.52 16.29
N VAL A 39 -8.11 9.35 15.78
CA VAL A 39 -8.29 8.05 16.44
C VAL A 39 -6.97 7.30 16.45
N ASP A 40 -6.50 6.92 17.63
CA ASP A 40 -5.40 5.98 17.79
C ASP A 40 -5.96 4.56 17.93
N VAL A 41 -5.75 3.72 16.94
CA VAL A 41 -6.24 2.33 16.93
C VAL A 41 -5.75 1.50 18.11
N LYS A 42 -4.61 1.89 18.72
CA LYS A 42 -4.08 1.25 19.94
C LYS A 42 -4.95 1.49 21.17
N ASN A 43 -5.76 2.55 21.16
CA ASN A 43 -6.61 2.95 22.27
C ASN A 43 -8.09 2.76 21.93
N ARG A 44 -8.73 1.73 22.54
CA ARG A 44 -10.15 1.44 22.29
C ARG A 44 -11.07 2.64 22.54
N LYS A 45 -10.80 3.43 23.59
CA LYS A 45 -11.62 4.60 23.94
C LYS A 45 -11.56 5.73 22.91
N SER A 46 -10.51 5.77 22.07
CA SER A 46 -10.40 6.79 21.03
C SER A 46 -11.50 6.68 19.96
N PHE A 47 -12.15 5.52 19.85
CA PHE A 47 -13.28 5.31 18.92
C PHE A 47 -14.60 5.90 19.43
N ASP A 48 -14.70 6.29 20.70
CA ASP A 48 -15.95 6.83 21.29
C ASP A 48 -16.38 8.17 20.65
N VAL A 49 -15.47 8.84 19.95
CA VAL A 49 -15.77 10.06 19.19
C VAL A 49 -16.61 9.80 17.93
N ILE A 50 -16.68 8.56 17.47
CA ILE A 50 -17.45 8.18 16.29
C ILE A 50 -18.88 7.86 16.76
N THR A 51 -19.79 8.77 16.45
CA THR A 51 -21.22 8.61 16.85
C THR A 51 -22.08 8.13 15.70
N GLU A 52 -21.59 8.19 14.49
CA GLU A 52 -22.29 7.82 13.28
C GLU A 52 -22.47 6.29 13.18
N ARG A 53 -23.49 5.90 12.42
CA ARG A 53 -23.64 4.51 12.01
C ARG A 53 -22.61 4.20 10.92
N ILE A 54 -21.88 3.11 11.10
CA ILE A 54 -20.85 2.65 10.18
C ILE A 54 -21.26 1.30 9.59
N ASP A 55 -21.35 1.23 8.26
CA ASP A 55 -21.70 0.00 7.55
C ASP A 55 -20.46 -0.82 7.15
N THR A 56 -19.34 -0.14 6.86
CA THR A 56 -18.08 -0.77 6.43
C THR A 56 -16.88 -0.06 7.04
N VAL A 57 -15.91 -0.82 7.50
CA VAL A 57 -14.60 -0.32 7.91
C VAL A 57 -13.53 -0.70 6.89
N VAL A 58 -12.79 0.30 6.42
CA VAL A 58 -11.57 0.12 5.60
C VAL A 58 -10.37 0.31 6.52
N HIS A 59 -9.73 -0.79 6.91
CA HIS A 59 -8.69 -0.82 7.95
C HIS A 59 -7.29 -0.98 7.35
N PHE A 60 -6.59 0.15 7.21
CA PHE A 60 -5.21 0.21 6.73
C PHE A 60 -4.23 0.71 7.80
N ALA A 61 -4.72 1.03 9.00
CA ALA A 61 -3.89 1.49 10.09
C ALA A 61 -2.95 0.37 10.58
N GLY A 62 -1.71 0.75 10.88
CA GLY A 62 -0.69 -0.15 11.40
C GLY A 62 0.71 0.36 11.06
N ALA A 63 1.67 0.07 11.93
CA ALA A 63 3.07 0.41 11.70
C ALA A 63 3.62 -0.34 10.49
N MET A 64 4.49 0.34 9.73
CA MET A 64 5.17 -0.24 8.57
C MET A 64 6.68 -0.27 8.80
N PRO A 65 7.38 -1.40 8.52
CA PRO A 65 8.83 -1.50 8.64
C PRO A 65 9.57 -0.36 7.93
N ALA A 66 9.16 -0.08 6.70
CA ALA A 66 9.73 0.98 5.86
C ALA A 66 9.65 2.41 6.46
N ARG A 67 8.90 2.62 7.51
CA ARG A 67 8.74 3.94 8.17
C ARG A 67 9.35 3.97 9.57
N MET A 68 9.94 2.89 10.02
CA MET A 68 10.47 2.73 11.36
C MET A 68 11.99 3.00 11.37
N LYS A 69 12.39 4.16 11.91
CA LYS A 69 13.82 4.53 12.02
C LYS A 69 14.60 3.61 12.97
N CYS A 70 13.95 3.22 14.07
CA CYS A 70 14.52 2.29 15.04
C CYS A 70 13.58 1.11 15.21
N TYR A 71 14.12 -0.12 15.20
CA TYR A 71 13.32 -1.31 15.41
C TYR A 71 12.59 -1.26 16.77
N ASN A 72 11.27 -1.27 16.72
CA ASN A 72 10.41 -1.34 17.88
C ASN A 72 9.28 -2.36 17.65
N PRO A 73 9.39 -3.60 18.15
CA PRO A 73 8.39 -4.63 17.93
C PRO A 73 7.01 -4.29 18.51
N TYR A 74 6.96 -3.49 19.57
CA TYR A 74 5.69 -3.07 20.19
C TYR A 74 4.84 -2.23 19.25
N GLU A 75 5.45 -1.39 18.40
CA GLU A 75 4.69 -0.60 17.42
C GLU A 75 3.92 -1.49 16.45
N TYR A 76 4.45 -2.67 16.08
CA TYR A 76 3.72 -3.62 15.24
C TYR A 76 2.61 -4.31 16.02
N THR A 77 2.91 -4.86 17.19
CA THR A 77 1.91 -5.60 17.99
C THR A 77 0.78 -4.69 18.44
N ASP A 78 1.09 -3.50 18.91
CA ASP A 78 0.10 -2.57 19.42
C ASP A 78 -0.79 -2.00 18.31
N SER A 79 -0.18 -1.56 17.20
CA SER A 79 -0.96 -0.94 16.14
C SER A 79 -1.66 -1.95 15.21
N ILE A 80 -1.07 -3.14 15.00
CA ILE A 80 -1.63 -4.12 14.08
C ILE A 80 -2.48 -5.16 14.82
N ILE A 81 -1.97 -5.80 15.89
CA ILE A 81 -2.72 -6.83 16.61
C ILE A 81 -3.78 -6.18 17.47
N THR A 82 -3.37 -5.39 18.48
CA THR A 82 -4.29 -4.70 19.38
C THR A 82 -5.19 -3.73 18.62
N GLY A 83 -4.63 -2.99 17.66
CA GLY A 83 -5.39 -2.08 16.80
C GLY A 83 -6.48 -2.78 15.99
N THR A 84 -6.17 -3.93 15.37
CA THR A 84 -7.19 -4.70 14.64
C THR A 84 -8.25 -5.27 15.60
N LEU A 85 -7.86 -5.75 16.75
CA LEU A 85 -8.83 -6.22 17.76
C LEU A 85 -9.77 -5.08 18.20
N ASN A 86 -9.24 -3.89 18.47
CA ASN A 86 -10.05 -2.72 18.83
C ASN A 86 -11.04 -2.32 17.72
N VAL A 87 -10.60 -2.41 16.46
CA VAL A 87 -11.47 -2.17 15.29
C VAL A 87 -12.58 -3.22 15.22
N LEU A 88 -12.25 -4.51 15.38
CA LEU A 88 -13.23 -5.60 15.32
C LEU A 88 -14.26 -5.52 16.45
N GLU A 89 -13.83 -5.18 17.67
CA GLU A 89 -14.75 -4.95 18.79
C GLU A 89 -15.62 -3.70 18.58
N PHE A 90 -15.06 -2.62 18.05
CA PHE A 90 -15.86 -1.46 17.64
C PHE A 90 -16.93 -1.86 16.61
N MET A 91 -16.56 -2.64 15.59
CA MET A 91 -17.49 -3.12 14.58
C MET A 91 -18.60 -3.99 15.17
N ARG A 92 -18.24 -4.93 16.05
CA ARG A 92 -19.19 -5.81 16.72
C ARG A 92 -20.20 -5.03 17.56
N GLU A 93 -19.74 -4.08 18.37
CA GLU A 93 -20.57 -3.25 19.24
C GLU A 93 -21.49 -2.30 18.45
N ARG A 94 -21.03 -1.83 17.29
CA ARG A 94 -21.77 -0.91 16.41
C ARG A 94 -22.57 -1.61 15.32
N HIS A 95 -22.59 -2.96 15.31
CA HIS A 95 -23.24 -3.77 14.26
C HIS A 95 -22.77 -3.43 12.84
N CYS A 96 -21.48 -3.12 12.70
CA CYS A 96 -20.82 -2.92 11.40
C CYS A 96 -20.38 -4.29 10.86
N ASN A 97 -20.86 -4.66 9.67
CA ASN A 97 -20.81 -6.04 9.20
C ASN A 97 -19.76 -6.30 8.11
N LYS A 98 -18.95 -5.30 7.73
CA LYS A 98 -17.97 -5.46 6.65
C LYS A 98 -16.64 -4.81 6.99
N ILE A 99 -15.55 -5.56 6.73
CA ILE A 99 -14.18 -5.05 6.83
C ILE A 99 -13.41 -5.26 5.53
N VAL A 100 -12.66 -4.22 5.10
CA VAL A 100 -11.63 -4.30 4.06
C VAL A 100 -10.28 -4.10 4.75
N PHE A 101 -9.39 -5.08 4.64
CA PHE A 101 -8.12 -5.09 5.37
C PHE A 101 -6.93 -5.22 4.42
N SER A 102 -5.86 -4.49 4.70
CA SER A 102 -4.60 -4.60 3.96
C SER A 102 -3.69 -5.69 4.55
N GLN A 103 -3.47 -6.78 3.82
CA GLN A 103 -2.42 -7.75 4.09
C GLN A 103 -1.18 -7.43 3.26
N SER A 104 -0.02 -7.93 3.65
CA SER A 104 1.24 -7.75 2.94
C SER A 104 1.65 -9.01 2.19
N ILE A 105 2.30 -8.87 1.02
CA ILE A 105 2.97 -9.98 0.33
C ILE A 105 4.11 -10.60 1.15
N ALA A 106 4.48 -10.01 2.28
CA ALA A 106 5.49 -10.58 3.18
C ALA A 106 5.13 -11.99 3.67
N ASP A 107 3.86 -12.38 3.61
CA ASP A 107 3.37 -13.71 3.98
C ASP A 107 3.62 -14.79 2.91
N ILE A 108 4.06 -14.41 1.70
CA ILE A 108 4.29 -15.32 0.57
C ILE A 108 5.66 -15.12 -0.11
N LEU A 109 6.62 -14.46 0.54
CA LEU A 109 7.95 -14.19 -0.04
C LEU A 109 8.67 -15.45 -0.52
N TYR A 110 8.40 -16.62 0.08
CA TYR A 110 9.00 -17.89 -0.32
C TYR A 110 8.60 -18.35 -1.75
N LYS A 111 7.56 -17.75 -2.32
CA LYS A 111 7.11 -17.98 -3.71
C LYS A 111 7.83 -17.09 -4.72
N PHE A 112 8.59 -16.10 -4.27
CA PHE A 112 9.31 -15.22 -5.18
C PHE A 112 10.37 -16.01 -5.95
N GLY A 113 10.54 -15.70 -7.23
CA GLY A 113 11.28 -16.50 -8.20
C GLY A 113 10.42 -17.45 -9.00
N SER A 114 9.11 -17.59 -8.68
CA SER A 114 8.19 -18.40 -9.48
C SER A 114 8.07 -17.85 -10.89
N THR A 115 8.02 -18.78 -11.86
CA THR A 115 7.73 -18.47 -13.27
C THR A 115 6.24 -18.39 -13.57
N THR A 116 5.40 -18.92 -12.67
CA THR A 116 3.94 -18.86 -12.75
C THR A 116 3.39 -17.81 -11.78
N PRO A 117 2.25 -17.17 -12.11
CA PRO A 117 1.57 -16.30 -11.19
C PRO A 117 1.22 -17.00 -9.87
N ILE A 118 1.34 -16.27 -8.76
CA ILE A 118 1.09 -16.78 -7.41
C ILE A 118 -0.40 -16.59 -7.09
N ASP A 119 -1.08 -17.67 -6.72
CA ASP A 119 -2.51 -17.67 -6.42
C ASP A 119 -2.84 -17.07 -5.05
N ASP A 120 -4.13 -16.76 -4.81
CA ASP A 120 -4.61 -16.16 -3.56
C ASP A 120 -4.56 -17.14 -2.37
N ASP A 121 -4.75 -18.43 -2.63
CA ASP A 121 -4.90 -19.50 -1.65
C ASP A 121 -3.58 -20.16 -1.22
N VAL A 122 -2.43 -19.64 -1.70
CA VAL A 122 -1.13 -20.16 -1.28
C VAL A 122 -0.95 -20.05 0.23
N GLU A 123 -0.27 -21.05 0.80
CA GLU A 123 0.05 -21.08 2.23
C GLU A 123 0.79 -19.81 2.66
N ARG A 124 0.37 -19.21 3.76
CA ARG A 124 1.06 -18.07 4.39
C ARG A 124 2.29 -18.57 5.14
N ARG A 125 3.47 -18.29 4.58
CA ARG A 125 4.74 -18.70 5.16
C ARG A 125 5.78 -17.60 4.99
N PHE A 126 6.46 -17.25 6.07
CA PHE A 126 7.43 -16.14 6.10
C PHE A 126 8.60 -16.47 7.05
N PRO A 127 9.78 -15.86 6.83
CA PRO A 127 10.94 -16.06 7.70
C PRO A 127 10.67 -15.48 9.10
N LEU A 128 11.33 -16.06 10.11
CA LEU A 128 11.20 -15.67 11.52
C LEU A 128 12.44 -14.95 12.06
N ASP A 129 13.46 -14.75 11.25
CA ASP A 129 14.80 -14.26 11.61
C ASP A 129 15.17 -12.93 10.95
N THR A 130 14.18 -12.19 10.43
CA THR A 130 14.38 -10.88 9.78
C THR A 130 13.78 -9.74 10.61
N ASP A 131 14.18 -8.51 10.32
CA ASP A 131 13.58 -7.29 10.92
C ASP A 131 12.09 -7.13 10.59
N HIS A 132 11.60 -7.79 9.53
CA HIS A 132 10.19 -7.82 9.13
C HIS A 132 9.36 -8.92 9.80
N SER A 133 9.99 -9.83 10.58
CA SER A 133 9.30 -11.01 11.10
C SER A 133 8.14 -10.65 12.03
N ILE A 134 8.33 -9.74 12.99
CA ILE A 134 7.26 -9.30 13.89
C ILE A 134 6.13 -8.60 13.13
N TYR A 135 6.45 -7.82 12.10
CA TYR A 135 5.43 -7.24 11.22
C TYR A 135 4.61 -8.32 10.51
N SER A 136 5.27 -9.32 9.92
CA SER A 136 4.60 -10.43 9.25
C SER A 136 3.74 -11.26 10.21
N ILE A 137 4.26 -11.56 11.42
CA ILE A 137 3.51 -12.22 12.50
C ILE A 137 2.27 -11.39 12.83
N SER A 138 2.42 -10.09 13.06
CA SER A 138 1.31 -9.20 13.45
C SER A 138 0.23 -9.12 12.37
N LYS A 139 0.62 -8.99 11.09
CA LYS A 139 -0.33 -8.98 9.97
C LYS A 139 -1.08 -10.30 9.85
N ASN A 140 -0.41 -11.43 10.02
CA ASN A 140 -1.06 -12.75 9.98
C ASN A 140 -1.95 -13.01 11.21
N ALA A 141 -1.56 -12.53 12.39
CA ALA A 141 -2.43 -12.56 13.59
C ALA A 141 -3.70 -11.73 13.35
N ALA A 142 -3.58 -10.53 12.76
CA ALA A 142 -4.73 -9.70 12.41
C ALA A 142 -5.67 -10.42 11.42
N VAL A 143 -5.13 -11.06 10.37
CA VAL A 143 -5.94 -11.87 9.44
C VAL A 143 -6.67 -13.00 10.17
N ASN A 144 -5.99 -13.73 11.07
CA ASN A 144 -6.62 -14.83 11.84
C ASN A 144 -7.73 -14.31 12.76
N MET A 145 -7.57 -13.12 13.37
CA MET A 145 -8.64 -12.49 14.17
C MET A 145 -9.83 -12.11 13.27
N ILE A 146 -9.59 -11.53 12.09
CA ILE A 146 -10.65 -11.19 11.14
C ILE A 146 -11.42 -12.46 10.72
N GLU A 147 -10.72 -13.55 10.39
CA GLU A 147 -11.35 -14.84 10.06
C GLU A 147 -12.16 -15.41 11.25
N HIS A 148 -11.67 -15.26 12.49
CA HIS A 148 -12.44 -15.63 13.66
C HIS A 148 -13.73 -14.82 13.79
N TYR A 149 -13.68 -13.49 13.59
CA TYR A 149 -14.88 -12.64 13.66
C TYR A 149 -15.84 -12.91 12.51
N HIS A 150 -15.33 -13.25 11.33
CA HIS A 150 -16.15 -13.75 10.23
C HIS A 150 -16.90 -15.03 10.63
N ALA A 151 -16.18 -16.05 11.09
CA ALA A 151 -16.77 -17.35 11.45
C ALA A 151 -17.77 -17.26 12.61
N LYS A 152 -17.52 -16.39 13.59
CA LYS A 152 -18.33 -16.30 14.81
C LYS A 152 -19.47 -15.30 14.72
N TYR A 153 -19.26 -14.18 14.02
CA TYR A 153 -20.19 -13.05 14.02
C TYR A 153 -20.72 -12.71 12.61
N GLY A 154 -20.30 -13.43 11.57
CA GLY A 154 -20.76 -13.22 10.19
C GLY A 154 -20.25 -11.93 9.54
N ILE A 155 -19.14 -11.33 10.04
CA ILE A 155 -18.56 -10.14 9.43
C ILE A 155 -18.00 -10.48 8.05
N GLN A 156 -18.44 -9.80 7.00
CA GLN A 156 -17.87 -9.90 5.67
C GLN A 156 -16.43 -9.36 5.70
N ARG A 157 -15.48 -10.09 5.08
CA ARG A 157 -14.05 -9.70 5.13
C ARG A 157 -13.42 -9.74 3.75
N PHE A 158 -12.78 -8.66 3.37
CA PHE A 158 -12.02 -8.51 2.14
C PHE A 158 -10.56 -8.23 2.53
N ILE A 159 -9.73 -9.27 2.46
CA ILE A 159 -8.32 -9.21 2.86
C ILE A 159 -7.51 -9.03 1.58
N LEU A 160 -6.99 -7.83 1.37
CA LEU A 160 -6.28 -7.44 0.17
C LEU A 160 -4.77 -7.61 0.37
N ARG A 161 -4.15 -8.60 -0.32
CA ARG A 161 -2.71 -8.86 -0.25
C ARG A 161 -1.97 -7.94 -1.19
N LEU A 162 -1.23 -7.01 -0.63
CA LEU A 162 -0.62 -5.89 -1.34
C LEU A 162 0.84 -6.16 -1.71
N PRO A 163 1.22 -6.02 -2.99
CA PRO A 163 2.60 -5.82 -3.40
C PRO A 163 3.05 -4.37 -3.12
N THR A 164 4.13 -3.94 -3.76
CA THR A 164 4.53 -2.52 -3.74
C THR A 164 3.46 -1.67 -4.41
N ILE A 165 2.91 -0.71 -3.65
CA ILE A 165 1.99 0.29 -4.20
C ILE A 165 2.78 1.49 -4.68
N TYR A 166 2.61 1.82 -5.95
CA TYR A 166 3.17 3.03 -6.53
C TYR A 166 2.25 4.20 -6.22
N VAL A 167 2.80 5.16 -5.51
CA VAL A 167 2.11 6.39 -5.09
C VAL A 167 3.15 7.49 -4.86
N TYR A 168 2.88 8.69 -5.34
CA TYR A 168 3.71 9.81 -4.95
C TYR A 168 3.51 10.13 -3.47
N GLN A 169 4.62 10.25 -2.77
CA GLN A 169 4.72 10.81 -1.43
C GLN A 169 5.98 11.67 -1.39
N PRO A 170 5.97 12.82 -0.72
CA PRO A 170 7.12 13.73 -0.70
C PRO A 170 8.36 13.09 -0.08
N ASN A 171 8.21 12.21 0.92
CA ASN A 171 9.31 11.46 1.50
C ASN A 171 9.70 10.25 0.63
N PRO A 172 10.83 10.27 -0.10
CA PRO A 172 11.28 9.18 -0.97
C PRO A 172 12.05 8.09 -0.23
N PHE A 173 12.22 8.23 1.09
CA PHE A 173 13.09 7.36 1.88
C PHE A 173 12.31 6.29 2.65
N TYR A 174 13.02 5.21 2.96
CA TYR A 174 12.59 4.18 3.89
C TYR A 174 13.77 3.74 4.79
N TYR A 175 13.50 2.92 5.78
CA TYR A 175 14.52 2.43 6.70
C TYR A 175 14.64 0.91 6.59
N VAL A 176 15.89 0.41 6.64
CA VAL A 176 16.26 -1.00 6.77
C VAL A 176 17.32 -1.07 7.85
N ASP A 177 17.12 -1.88 8.87
CA ASP A 177 18.04 -2.01 10.02
C ASP A 177 18.44 -0.65 10.64
N GLY A 178 17.49 0.28 10.69
CA GLY A 178 17.72 1.64 11.18
C GLY A 178 18.38 2.60 10.19
N GLU A 179 18.87 2.09 9.06
CA GLU A 179 19.54 2.85 8.02
C GLU A 179 18.55 3.48 7.04
N LYS A 180 18.71 4.78 6.78
CA LYS A 180 17.90 5.52 5.81
C LYS A 180 18.35 5.20 4.39
N ARG A 181 17.42 4.75 3.54
CA ARG A 181 17.68 4.39 2.15
C ARG A 181 16.61 4.97 1.23
N TRP A 182 16.97 5.20 -0.02
CA TRP A 182 16.00 5.53 -1.06
C TRP A 182 15.10 4.34 -1.39
N MET A 183 13.82 4.59 -1.62
CA MET A 183 12.96 3.61 -2.29
C MET A 183 13.48 3.39 -3.71
N GLY A 184 13.64 2.14 -4.14
CA GLY A 184 14.31 1.80 -5.38
C GLY A 184 13.76 2.56 -6.60
N TYR A 185 12.46 2.52 -6.85
CA TYR A 185 11.86 3.24 -7.97
C TYR A 185 11.98 4.78 -7.84
N ARG A 186 11.96 5.32 -6.60
CA ARG A 186 12.14 6.76 -6.36
C ARG A 186 13.57 7.21 -6.64
N TYR A 187 14.54 6.36 -6.34
CA TYR A 187 15.93 6.59 -6.71
C TYR A 187 16.11 6.63 -8.23
N ILE A 188 15.51 5.67 -8.96
CA ILE A 188 15.57 5.62 -10.42
C ILE A 188 14.94 6.88 -11.02
N ILE A 189 13.79 7.32 -10.52
CA ILE A 189 13.14 8.57 -10.93
C ILE A 189 14.04 9.78 -10.68
N ASP A 190 14.64 9.89 -9.50
CA ASP A 190 15.55 11.00 -9.18
C ASP A 190 16.77 11.04 -10.12
N GLN A 191 17.36 9.86 -10.41
CA GLN A 191 18.48 9.76 -11.35
C GLN A 191 18.05 10.12 -12.79
N ALA A 192 16.85 9.73 -13.21
CA ALA A 192 16.28 10.09 -14.49
C ALA A 192 16.07 11.62 -14.62
N CYS A 193 15.53 12.26 -13.57
CA CYS A 193 15.38 13.72 -13.52
C CYS A 193 16.72 14.47 -13.66
N LYS A 194 17.81 13.88 -13.17
CA LYS A 194 19.17 14.44 -13.23
C LYS A 194 19.91 14.10 -14.54
N GLY A 195 19.33 13.27 -15.41
CA GLY A 195 19.98 12.77 -16.62
C GLY A 195 21.21 11.88 -16.36
N ASN A 196 21.27 11.27 -15.18
CA ASN A 196 22.33 10.33 -14.80
C ASN A 196 22.13 8.96 -15.44
N THR A 197 23.21 8.17 -15.57
CA THR A 197 23.14 6.79 -16.08
C THR A 197 22.25 5.92 -15.19
N LEU A 198 21.31 5.20 -15.80
CA LEU A 198 20.44 4.22 -15.13
C LEU A 198 20.99 2.80 -15.37
N GLN A 199 20.99 1.98 -14.32
CA GLN A 199 21.53 0.63 -14.40
C GLN A 199 20.41 -0.41 -14.26
N ILE A 200 20.38 -1.38 -15.17
CA ILE A 200 19.51 -2.55 -15.11
C ILE A 200 20.30 -3.70 -14.47
N TYR A 201 19.93 -4.10 -13.26
CA TYR A 201 20.58 -5.18 -12.52
C TYR A 201 19.94 -6.52 -12.80
N GLY A 202 20.79 -7.56 -12.96
CA GLY A 202 20.37 -8.94 -13.18
C GLY A 202 19.68 -9.15 -14.53
N ASP A 203 18.60 -9.95 -14.56
CA ASP A 203 17.85 -10.25 -15.77
C ASP A 203 16.91 -9.09 -16.13
N PRO A 204 17.13 -8.40 -17.29
CA PRO A 204 16.28 -7.30 -17.73
C PRO A 204 14.83 -7.71 -18.01
N LYS A 205 14.59 -9.00 -18.32
CA LYS A 205 13.26 -9.54 -18.62
C LYS A 205 12.49 -9.95 -17.37
N SER A 206 13.13 -9.92 -16.19
CA SER A 206 12.46 -10.22 -14.91
C SER A 206 11.26 -9.31 -14.69
N LYS A 207 10.11 -9.89 -14.38
CA LYS A 207 8.86 -9.16 -14.16
C LYS A 207 8.62 -8.92 -12.67
N LYS A 208 8.09 -7.77 -12.34
CA LYS A 208 7.70 -7.40 -10.97
C LYS A 208 6.23 -7.04 -10.92
N GLU A 209 5.55 -7.58 -9.93
CA GLU A 209 4.21 -7.13 -9.62
C GLU A 209 4.25 -5.80 -8.88
N MET A 210 3.33 -4.93 -9.26
CA MET A 210 3.10 -3.65 -8.62
C MET A 210 1.64 -3.28 -8.80
N VAL A 211 1.18 -2.31 -8.06
CA VAL A 211 -0.15 -1.76 -8.26
C VAL A 211 -0.11 -0.25 -8.14
N TYR A 212 -0.85 0.42 -8.98
CA TYR A 212 -1.05 1.85 -8.84
C TYR A 212 -2.08 2.15 -7.76
N VAL A 213 -1.85 3.22 -7.00
CA VAL A 213 -2.71 3.57 -5.86
C VAL A 213 -4.17 3.82 -6.26
N LYS A 214 -4.43 4.33 -7.47
CA LYS A 214 -5.79 4.55 -7.97
C LYS A 214 -6.49 3.23 -8.35
N ASP A 215 -5.77 2.25 -8.92
CA ASP A 215 -6.30 0.91 -9.15
C ASP A 215 -6.58 0.19 -7.83
N PHE A 216 -5.68 0.36 -6.84
CA PHE A 216 -5.94 -0.16 -5.51
C PHE A 216 -7.19 0.47 -4.88
N ALA A 217 -7.38 1.79 -5.01
CA ALA A 217 -8.57 2.48 -4.49
C ALA A 217 -9.85 1.99 -5.19
N GLN A 218 -9.77 1.66 -6.49
CA GLN A 218 -10.87 1.01 -7.22
C GLN A 218 -11.20 -0.36 -6.61
N LEU A 219 -10.18 -1.21 -6.31
CA LEU A 219 -10.42 -2.51 -5.68
C LEU A 219 -11.04 -2.37 -4.28
N VAL A 220 -10.62 -1.36 -3.50
CA VAL A 220 -11.27 -1.05 -2.23
C VAL A 220 -12.75 -0.74 -2.44
N LYS A 221 -13.09 0.08 -3.43
CA LYS A 221 -14.49 0.36 -3.79
C LYS A 221 -15.24 -0.92 -4.19
N CYS A 222 -14.66 -1.75 -5.05
CA CYS A 222 -15.26 -3.03 -5.44
C CYS A 222 -15.52 -3.94 -4.22
N SER A 223 -14.61 -3.95 -3.24
CA SER A 223 -14.78 -4.69 -1.98
C SER A 223 -15.91 -4.12 -1.12
N VAL A 224 -16.05 -2.79 -1.07
CA VAL A 224 -17.15 -2.13 -0.35
C VAL A 224 -18.49 -2.44 -1.00
N ASP A 225 -18.57 -2.42 -2.33
CA ASP A 225 -19.80 -2.70 -3.10
C ASP A 225 -20.24 -4.17 -3.03
N SER A 226 -19.29 -5.09 -2.85
CA SER A 226 -19.54 -6.53 -2.93
C SER A 226 -20.54 -7.01 -1.88
N LYS A 227 -21.39 -7.96 -2.26
CA LYS A 227 -22.34 -8.66 -1.37
C LYS A 227 -21.82 -10.04 -0.93
N LEU A 228 -20.63 -10.43 -1.39
CA LEU A 228 -20.01 -11.70 -1.02
C LEU A 228 -19.55 -11.68 0.43
N GLU A 229 -19.30 -12.85 0.97
CA GLU A 229 -18.65 -12.99 2.29
C GLU A 229 -17.18 -12.56 2.27
N GLY A 230 -16.61 -12.49 1.05
CA GLY A 230 -15.24 -12.09 0.80
C GLY A 230 -14.22 -13.22 0.99
N GLY A 231 -12.99 -12.86 1.27
CA GLY A 231 -11.84 -13.77 1.40
C GLY A 231 -10.53 -13.02 1.24
N ILE A 232 -9.47 -13.75 0.94
CA ILE A 232 -8.17 -13.18 0.60
C ILE A 232 -8.11 -12.97 -0.92
N TYR A 233 -7.64 -11.81 -1.33
CA TYR A 233 -7.50 -11.40 -2.73
C TYR A 233 -6.11 -10.83 -2.97
N ASN A 234 -5.41 -11.34 -3.96
CA ASN A 234 -4.19 -10.72 -4.46
C ASN A 234 -4.50 -9.40 -5.16
N VAL A 235 -3.64 -8.43 -4.96
CA VAL A 235 -3.73 -7.11 -5.60
C VAL A 235 -2.58 -6.98 -6.59
N GLY A 236 -2.87 -6.63 -7.83
CA GLY A 236 -1.87 -6.50 -8.87
C GLY A 236 -2.34 -5.63 -10.03
N CYS A 237 -1.43 -5.32 -10.95
CA CYS A 237 -1.73 -4.52 -12.14
C CYS A 237 -2.38 -5.35 -13.26
N GLY A 238 -2.34 -6.69 -13.19
CA GLY A 238 -2.82 -7.58 -14.25
C GLY A 238 -1.99 -7.57 -15.54
N HIS A 239 -1.02 -6.68 -15.67
CA HIS A 239 -0.13 -6.52 -16.81
C HIS A 239 1.32 -6.28 -16.34
N PRO A 240 1.95 -7.28 -15.71
CA PRO A 240 3.30 -7.12 -15.20
C PRO A 240 4.29 -6.91 -16.35
N ILE A 241 5.13 -5.89 -16.23
CA ILE A 241 6.15 -5.55 -17.23
C ILE A 241 7.56 -5.88 -16.74
N SER A 242 8.51 -5.96 -17.67
CA SER A 242 9.90 -6.24 -17.37
C SER A 242 10.57 -5.07 -16.62
N ILE A 243 11.64 -5.36 -15.89
CA ILE A 243 12.47 -4.30 -15.27
C ILE A 243 13.05 -3.36 -16.32
N GLU A 244 13.40 -3.89 -17.49
CA GLU A 244 13.90 -3.08 -18.59
C GLU A 244 12.86 -2.05 -19.05
N ASP A 245 11.62 -2.50 -19.31
CA ASP A 245 10.55 -1.61 -19.78
C ASP A 245 10.23 -0.55 -18.72
N GLN A 246 10.20 -0.93 -17.43
CA GLN A 246 10.00 0.02 -16.34
C GLN A 246 11.07 1.12 -16.34
N ILE A 247 12.35 0.74 -16.46
CA ILE A 247 13.47 1.69 -16.45
C ILE A 247 13.46 2.58 -17.69
N ARG A 248 13.08 2.03 -18.85
CA ARG A 248 12.95 2.81 -20.10
C ARG A 248 11.83 3.84 -20.01
N ASP A 249 10.66 3.45 -19.52
CA ASP A 249 9.53 4.37 -19.30
C ASP A 249 9.90 5.48 -18.32
N ILE A 250 10.54 5.14 -17.19
CA ILE A 250 11.01 6.14 -16.24
C ILE A 250 12.03 7.09 -16.86
N ALA A 251 13.00 6.55 -17.62
CA ALA A 251 14.03 7.36 -18.28
C ALA A 251 13.42 8.35 -19.28
N GLU A 252 12.35 7.96 -19.98
CA GLU A 252 11.65 8.82 -20.94
C GLU A 252 10.78 9.86 -20.27
N ILE A 253 9.91 9.43 -19.35
CA ILE A 253 8.89 10.28 -18.70
C ILE A 253 9.52 11.35 -17.80
N PHE A 254 10.58 11.00 -17.07
CA PHE A 254 11.20 11.89 -16.08
C PHE A 254 12.44 12.64 -16.60
N ALA A 255 12.82 12.43 -17.87
CA ALA A 255 13.88 13.24 -18.47
C ALA A 255 13.52 14.73 -18.42
N ARG A 256 14.51 15.55 -18.04
CA ARG A 256 14.40 17.01 -18.07
C ARG A 256 15.30 17.56 -19.22
N GLU A 257 16.46 18.12 -18.87
CA GLU A 257 17.38 18.72 -19.85
C GLU A 257 18.18 17.65 -20.63
N LYS A 258 18.50 16.54 -19.98
CA LYS A 258 19.31 15.46 -20.55
C LYS A 258 18.62 14.11 -20.34
N LYS A 259 18.60 13.28 -21.40
CA LYS A 259 18.14 11.88 -21.28
C LYS A 259 19.20 11.03 -20.57
N SER A 260 18.75 10.12 -19.74
CA SER A 260 19.60 9.12 -19.10
C SER A 260 20.09 8.08 -20.08
N GLU A 261 21.36 7.73 -20.00
CA GLU A 261 21.89 6.51 -20.62
C GLU A 261 21.44 5.30 -19.81
N ILE A 262 21.10 4.20 -20.47
CA ILE A 262 20.73 2.94 -19.83
C ILE A 262 21.84 1.92 -20.07
N VAL A 263 22.39 1.35 -18.99
CA VAL A 263 23.44 0.34 -19.04
C VAL A 263 23.00 -0.94 -18.33
N TYR A 264 23.47 -2.09 -18.85
CA TYR A 264 23.14 -3.39 -18.28
C TYR A 264 24.23 -3.88 -17.34
N ALA A 265 23.83 -4.32 -16.17
CA ALA A 265 24.73 -4.86 -15.13
C ALA A 265 24.26 -6.28 -14.70
N PRO A 266 24.35 -7.29 -15.58
CA PRO A 266 23.74 -8.61 -15.36
C PRO A 266 24.34 -9.39 -14.18
N LYS A 267 25.54 -9.04 -13.72
CA LYS A 267 26.20 -9.67 -12.57
C LYS A 267 25.78 -9.06 -11.23
N MET A 268 25.10 -7.90 -11.26
CA MET A 268 24.62 -7.27 -10.03
C MET A 268 23.37 -7.99 -9.53
N PRO A 269 23.22 -8.17 -8.20
CA PRO A 269 22.06 -8.83 -7.64
C PRO A 269 20.79 -8.02 -7.88
N SER A 270 19.71 -8.70 -8.30
CA SER A 270 18.37 -8.14 -8.41
C SER A 270 17.38 -8.92 -7.56
N SER A 271 16.28 -8.27 -7.19
CA SER A 271 15.22 -8.97 -6.47
C SER A 271 14.55 -10.02 -7.39
N PRO A 272 14.11 -11.16 -6.83
CA PRO A 272 13.47 -12.21 -7.61
C PRO A 272 12.22 -11.71 -8.35
N GLN A 273 11.90 -12.35 -9.46
CA GLN A 273 10.62 -12.14 -10.16
C GLN A 273 9.47 -12.56 -9.24
N PHE A 274 8.36 -11.83 -9.33
CA PHE A 274 7.07 -12.30 -8.82
C PHE A 274 5.92 -11.65 -9.60
N VAL A 275 4.87 -12.43 -9.83
CA VAL A 275 3.62 -11.99 -10.45
C VAL A 275 2.48 -12.58 -9.63
N LEU A 276 1.46 -11.80 -9.35
CA LEU A 276 0.28 -12.25 -8.60
C LEU A 276 -0.85 -12.62 -9.56
N ASN A 277 -1.53 -13.71 -9.28
CA ASN A 277 -2.78 -14.04 -9.96
C ASN A 277 -3.91 -13.18 -9.34
N ILE A 278 -4.58 -12.37 -10.16
CA ILE A 278 -5.68 -11.49 -9.72
C ILE A 278 -7.05 -11.95 -10.25
N GLU A 279 -7.12 -13.14 -10.85
CA GLU A 279 -8.35 -13.63 -11.48
C GLU A 279 -9.51 -13.79 -10.51
N LYS A 280 -9.25 -14.11 -9.25
CA LYS A 280 -10.27 -14.15 -8.21
C LYS A 280 -10.87 -12.77 -7.96
N ALA A 281 -10.03 -11.74 -7.81
CA ALA A 281 -10.48 -10.36 -7.64
C ALA A 281 -11.27 -9.87 -8.86
N ARG A 282 -10.86 -10.24 -10.07
CA ARG A 282 -11.61 -9.94 -11.31
C ARG A 282 -12.98 -10.57 -11.32
N LYS A 283 -13.06 -11.87 -11.08
CA LYS A 283 -14.32 -12.64 -11.18
C LYS A 283 -15.30 -12.32 -10.07
N GLU A 284 -14.83 -12.21 -8.83
CA GLU A 284 -15.69 -12.06 -7.67
C GLU A 284 -16.01 -10.58 -7.35
N LEU A 285 -15.08 -9.67 -7.61
CA LEU A 285 -15.21 -8.26 -7.23
C LEU A 285 -15.38 -7.32 -8.42
N GLY A 286 -15.17 -7.80 -9.65
CA GLY A 286 -15.16 -6.94 -10.83
C GLY A 286 -13.95 -6.00 -10.89
N TYR A 287 -12.83 -6.40 -10.27
CA TYR A 287 -11.60 -5.62 -10.27
C TYR A 287 -10.98 -5.59 -11.66
N GLU A 288 -10.83 -4.42 -12.21
CA GLU A 288 -10.18 -4.19 -13.50
C GLU A 288 -9.18 -3.05 -13.37
N PRO A 289 -7.89 -3.35 -13.12
CA PRO A 289 -6.85 -2.32 -13.10
C PRO A 289 -6.77 -1.62 -14.45
N LYS A 290 -6.74 -0.29 -14.43
CA LYS A 290 -6.89 0.55 -15.62
C LYS A 290 -5.58 1.16 -16.11
N PHE A 291 -4.59 1.26 -15.21
CA PHE A 291 -3.36 1.96 -15.51
C PHE A 291 -2.29 0.99 -16.03
N SER A 292 -1.82 1.20 -17.25
CA SER A 292 -0.52 0.68 -17.69
C SER A 292 0.59 1.30 -16.84
N PHE A 293 1.79 0.73 -16.86
CA PHE A 293 2.94 1.31 -16.15
C PHE A 293 3.25 2.73 -16.63
N HIS A 294 3.18 2.94 -17.93
CA HIS A 294 3.41 4.25 -18.55
C HIS A 294 2.42 5.32 -18.02
N GLU A 295 1.13 5.02 -18.07
CA GLU A 295 0.07 5.91 -17.58
C GLU A 295 0.20 6.18 -16.08
N MET A 296 0.52 5.15 -15.29
CA MET A 296 0.81 5.26 -13.87
C MET A 296 1.98 6.23 -13.62
N MET A 297 3.06 6.16 -14.41
CA MET A 297 4.22 7.03 -14.24
C MET A 297 3.94 8.48 -14.67
N LEU A 298 3.12 8.69 -15.68
CA LEU A 298 2.67 10.03 -16.06
C LEU A 298 1.84 10.69 -14.95
N ASP A 299 0.89 9.95 -14.40
CA ASP A 299 0.05 10.45 -13.31
C ASP A 299 0.86 10.62 -12.00
N PHE A 300 1.80 9.72 -11.74
CA PHE A 300 2.77 9.88 -10.64
C PHE A 300 3.60 11.16 -10.78
N LYS A 301 4.06 11.48 -12.01
CA LYS A 301 4.79 12.70 -12.30
C LYS A 301 3.94 13.94 -12.08
N HIS A 302 2.67 13.90 -12.49
CA HIS A 302 1.72 14.97 -12.22
C HIS A 302 1.57 15.23 -10.72
N ASP A 303 1.37 14.18 -9.92
CA ASP A 303 1.30 14.31 -8.46
C ASP A 303 2.62 14.81 -7.83
N MET A 304 3.76 14.44 -8.43
CA MET A 304 5.07 14.92 -7.99
C MET A 304 5.28 16.42 -8.28
N ASP A 305 4.73 16.91 -9.39
CA ASP A 305 4.88 18.30 -9.81
C ASP A 305 3.86 19.23 -9.13
N THR A 306 2.68 18.70 -8.75
CA THR A 306 1.57 19.48 -8.15
C THR A 306 1.44 19.33 -6.63
N GLU A 307 2.01 18.29 -6.04
CA GLU A 307 1.94 17.96 -4.61
C GLU A 307 0.53 18.06 -4.00
N PRO A 308 -0.49 17.39 -4.56
CA PRO A 308 -1.90 17.60 -4.21
C PRO A 308 -2.22 17.27 -2.74
N PHE A 309 -1.35 16.55 -2.05
CA PHE A 309 -1.51 16.13 -0.67
C PHE A 309 -0.54 16.86 0.31
N ALA A 310 0.02 18.00 -0.09
CA ALA A 310 0.99 18.75 0.73
C ALA A 310 0.45 19.08 2.12
N LYS A 311 -0.84 19.40 2.26
CA LYS A 311 -1.50 19.63 3.56
C LYS A 311 -1.39 18.44 4.52
N LEU A 312 -1.42 17.21 3.98
CA LEU A 312 -1.35 15.98 4.79
C LEU A 312 0.08 15.50 4.98
N TRP A 313 0.92 15.60 3.96
CA TRP A 313 2.21 14.88 3.92
C TRP A 313 3.41 15.80 3.94
N GLY A 314 3.22 17.12 3.83
CA GLY A 314 4.28 18.08 3.56
C GLY A 314 4.66 18.09 2.08
N THR A 315 5.73 18.80 1.75
CA THR A 315 6.28 18.94 0.41
C THR A 315 7.58 18.16 0.26
N LYS A 316 8.08 18.00 -0.96
CA LYS A 316 9.38 17.36 -1.22
C LYS A 316 10.52 18.07 -0.48
N GLU A 317 10.46 19.39 -0.37
CA GLU A 317 11.49 20.22 0.28
C GLU A 317 11.64 19.90 1.77
N ASP A 318 10.55 19.49 2.45
CA ASP A 318 10.59 19.10 3.86
C ASP A 318 11.44 17.85 4.11
N PHE A 319 11.70 17.04 3.10
CA PHE A 319 12.40 15.76 3.25
C PHE A 319 13.75 15.69 2.55
N VAL A 320 13.91 16.33 1.40
CA VAL A 320 15.14 16.26 0.57
C VAL A 320 16.06 17.45 0.85
N GLY A 321 15.51 18.62 1.15
CA GLY A 321 16.30 19.84 1.37
C GLY A 321 17.15 19.88 2.65
N HIS A 322 16.95 18.97 3.59
CA HIS A 322 17.70 18.92 4.87
C HIS A 322 18.93 17.99 4.86
N ASN A 323 19.27 17.36 3.74
CA ASN A 323 20.32 16.35 3.66
C ASN A 323 21.47 16.66 2.67
N GLU A 324 21.56 17.86 2.13
CA GLU A 324 22.66 18.29 1.25
C GLU A 324 23.52 19.41 1.88
N ARG A 325 23.53 19.50 3.23
CA ARG A 325 24.49 20.36 3.93
C ARG A 325 25.39 19.59 4.86
#